data_3d5f2e071f679b5ee67e2b8535c44b39
#
_entry.id   3d5f2e071f679b5ee67e2b8535c44b39
#
_cell.length_a   1.000
_cell.length_b   1.000
_cell.length_c   1.000
_cell.angle_alpha   90.00
_cell.angle_beta   90.00
_cell.angle_gamma   90.00
#
_symmetry.space_group_name_H-M   'P 1'
#
loop_
_entity.id
_entity.type
_entity.pdbx_description
1 polymer ?
#
loop_
_entity_poly.entity_id
_entity_poly.type
_entity_poly.pdbx_seq_one_letter_code
_entity_poly.pdbx_strand_id
1 'polypeptide(L)'
;MDFRHIVHPFDLFVQHIKEDFVMLSKREKLFAAVSDLHGLICPVCRRLLFRQGDNLICAGGHAINVNRRGCVNLLSAQADTFYDAALFAARERVFAAGCYQPVADAIDALLPDAPQKLLDAGCGEGWYLNALLTRRTDSIGAGIDISRDAILQATDQPCQAVWCVGDLRRLPFADGTFSAVLDVLTPANYDEFRRVLSPDGMLVKVYPGQDYLREIRAARGMSAYEEGQVDAYLREKAQLVKAVRVHETLPVPPELWGDFVRMTPLNHDLSAAEKDALAQRADAHVTVDLHAALCKFR
;
A
#
# COMPACT_ATOMS: atom_id res chain seq x y z
N MET A 1 -20.75 -35.37 -33.41
CA MET A 1 -21.16 -35.45 -31.96
C MET A 1 -20.61 -34.25 -31.27
N ASP A 2 -21.51 -33.34 -30.95
CA ASP A 2 -21.19 -31.99 -30.47
C ASP A 2 -21.04 -32.04 -28.92
N PHE A 3 -19.83 -31.94 -28.40
CA PHE A 3 -19.59 -31.86 -26.96
C PHE A 3 -19.86 -30.44 -26.50
N ARG A 4 -21.12 -30.13 -26.18
CA ARG A 4 -21.50 -28.89 -25.50
C ARG A 4 -20.86 -28.87 -24.09
N HIS A 5 -20.14 -27.81 -23.81
CA HIS A 5 -19.54 -27.52 -22.50
C HIS A 5 -20.62 -27.60 -21.40
N ILE A 6 -20.55 -28.63 -20.58
CA ILE A 6 -21.32 -28.72 -19.34
C ILE A 6 -20.56 -27.84 -18.33
N VAL A 7 -21.04 -26.62 -18.13
CA VAL A 7 -20.53 -25.74 -17.05
C VAL A 7 -20.96 -26.37 -15.72
N HIS A 8 -20.01 -26.67 -14.86
CA HIS A 8 -20.29 -27.32 -13.59
C HIS A 8 -21.11 -26.36 -12.70
N PRO A 9 -22.16 -26.83 -11.98
CA PRO A 9 -22.96 -25.96 -11.08
C PRO A 9 -22.14 -25.16 -10.06
N PHE A 10 -20.97 -25.67 -9.70
CA PHE A 10 -20.04 -24.98 -8.80
C PHE A 10 -19.39 -23.75 -9.46
N ASP A 11 -19.09 -23.80 -10.76
CA ASP A 11 -18.52 -22.67 -11.50
C ASP A 11 -19.54 -21.53 -11.66
N LEU A 12 -20.82 -21.86 -11.86
CA LEU A 12 -21.92 -20.91 -11.88
C LEU A 12 -22.15 -20.26 -10.51
N PHE A 13 -22.01 -21.02 -9.43
CA PHE A 13 -22.12 -20.49 -8.06
C PHE A 13 -20.98 -19.53 -7.72
N VAL A 14 -19.74 -19.89 -8.08
CA VAL A 14 -18.55 -19.02 -7.90
C VAL A 14 -18.62 -17.78 -8.79
N GLN A 15 -19.15 -17.91 -10.01
CA GLN A 15 -19.34 -16.78 -10.93
C GLN A 15 -20.45 -15.84 -10.42
N HIS A 16 -21.55 -16.37 -9.89
CA HIS A 16 -22.64 -15.60 -9.28
C HIS A 16 -22.17 -14.82 -8.04
N ILE A 17 -21.35 -15.45 -7.17
CA ILE A 17 -20.75 -14.76 -6.01
C ILE A 17 -19.82 -13.62 -6.46
N LYS A 18 -19.06 -13.80 -7.56
CA LYS A 18 -18.19 -12.75 -8.10
C LYS A 18 -18.99 -11.61 -8.74
N GLU A 19 -20.08 -11.91 -9.42
CA GLU A 19 -20.97 -10.91 -10.04
C GLU A 19 -21.72 -10.09 -8.96
N ASP A 20 -22.24 -10.73 -7.91
CA ASP A 20 -22.86 -10.04 -6.77
C ASP A 20 -21.86 -9.12 -6.04
N PHE A 21 -20.57 -9.49 -5.99
CA PHE A 21 -19.53 -8.70 -5.36
C PHE A 21 -19.19 -7.41 -6.13
N VAL A 22 -19.26 -7.43 -7.47
CA VAL A 22 -19.07 -6.25 -8.33
C VAL A 22 -20.19 -5.22 -8.13
N MET A 23 -21.38 -5.66 -7.69
CA MET A 23 -22.54 -4.79 -7.44
C MET A 23 -22.54 -4.11 -6.07
N LEU A 24 -21.67 -4.53 -5.12
CA LEU A 24 -21.59 -3.90 -3.80
C LEU A 24 -21.10 -2.45 -3.89
N SER A 25 -21.76 -1.55 -3.15
CA SER A 25 -21.25 -0.20 -2.97
C SER A 25 -19.86 -0.22 -2.31
N LYS A 26 -19.06 0.83 -2.52
CA LYS A 26 -17.74 0.94 -1.87
C LYS A 26 -17.80 0.82 -0.34
N ARG A 27 -18.89 1.32 0.27
CA ARG A 27 -19.13 1.21 1.71
C ARG A 27 -19.41 -0.25 2.11
N GLU A 28 -20.21 -0.98 1.34
CA GLU A 28 -20.47 -2.40 1.59
C GLU A 28 -19.19 -3.25 1.43
N LYS A 29 -18.36 -2.94 0.44
CA LYS A 29 -17.04 -3.57 0.29
C LYS A 29 -16.17 -3.37 1.53
N LEU A 30 -16.14 -2.15 2.11
CA LEU A 30 -15.42 -1.90 3.34
C LEU A 30 -15.98 -2.72 4.51
N PHE A 31 -17.30 -2.78 4.68
CA PHE A 31 -17.89 -3.56 5.78
C PHE A 31 -17.59 -5.04 5.67
N ALA A 32 -17.63 -5.59 4.46
CA ALA A 32 -17.21 -6.96 4.20
C ALA A 32 -15.74 -7.16 4.56
N ALA A 33 -14.84 -6.29 4.09
CA ALA A 33 -13.41 -6.36 4.41
C ALA A 33 -13.14 -6.25 5.93
N VAL A 34 -13.84 -5.38 6.65
CA VAL A 34 -13.73 -5.27 8.13
C VAL A 34 -14.19 -6.56 8.81
N SER A 35 -15.28 -7.17 8.30
CA SER A 35 -15.78 -8.45 8.81
C SER A 35 -14.77 -9.58 8.60
N ASP A 36 -14.15 -9.67 7.41
CA ASP A 36 -13.20 -10.73 7.07
C ASP A 36 -11.86 -10.57 7.81
N LEU A 37 -11.41 -9.31 7.98
CA LEU A 37 -10.16 -9.01 8.67
C LEU A 37 -10.21 -9.36 10.17
N HIS A 38 -11.34 -9.10 10.84
CA HIS A 38 -11.53 -9.31 12.29
C HIS A 38 -10.47 -8.66 13.18
N GLY A 39 -9.96 -7.47 12.82
CA GLY A 39 -8.83 -6.86 13.51
C GLY A 39 -8.88 -5.36 13.68
N LEU A 40 -9.85 -4.66 13.05
CA LEU A 40 -9.94 -3.20 13.18
C LEU A 40 -10.43 -2.82 14.58
N ILE A 41 -9.72 -1.88 15.25
CA ILE A 41 -10.01 -1.46 16.61
C ILE A 41 -10.29 0.02 16.74
N CYS A 42 -11.06 0.36 17.75
CA CYS A 42 -11.40 1.73 18.11
C CYS A 42 -10.15 2.54 18.51
N PRO A 43 -9.86 3.70 17.91
CA PRO A 43 -8.71 4.52 18.26
C PRO A 43 -8.78 5.09 19.68
N VAL A 44 -9.99 5.16 20.28
CA VAL A 44 -10.20 5.70 21.62
C VAL A 44 -9.98 4.65 22.70
N CYS A 45 -10.68 3.50 22.64
CA CYS A 45 -10.70 2.51 23.71
C CYS A 45 -10.06 1.15 23.33
N ARG A 46 -9.50 1.01 22.14
CA ARG A 46 -8.81 -0.19 21.63
C ARG A 46 -9.65 -1.45 21.53
N ARG A 47 -10.97 -1.38 21.72
CA ARG A 47 -11.88 -2.51 21.51
C ARG A 47 -12.19 -2.68 20.03
N LEU A 48 -12.50 -3.91 19.61
CA LEU A 48 -12.87 -4.23 18.24
C LEU A 48 -14.03 -3.35 17.76
N LEU A 49 -13.95 -2.98 16.50
CA LEU A 49 -14.99 -2.29 15.75
C LEU A 49 -15.79 -3.31 14.93
N PHE A 50 -17.09 -3.17 14.93
CA PHE A 50 -18.02 -3.97 14.14
C PHE A 50 -19.08 -3.09 13.50
N ARG A 51 -19.68 -3.57 12.43
CA ARG A 51 -20.74 -2.82 11.72
C ARG A 51 -22.00 -2.67 12.56
N GLN A 52 -22.52 -1.46 12.61
CA GLN A 52 -23.87 -1.17 13.06
C GLN A 52 -24.50 -0.10 12.16
N GLY A 53 -25.41 -0.52 11.28
CA GLY A 53 -25.96 0.34 10.23
C GLY A 53 -24.86 0.83 9.27
N ASP A 54 -24.75 2.14 9.13
CA ASP A 54 -23.75 2.83 8.28
C ASP A 54 -22.47 3.21 9.02
N ASN A 55 -22.29 2.76 10.27
CA ASN A 55 -21.13 3.08 11.11
C ASN A 55 -20.40 1.81 11.55
N LEU A 56 -19.18 2.01 12.03
CA LEU A 56 -18.46 1.04 12.84
C LEU A 56 -18.55 1.47 14.31
N ILE A 57 -18.91 0.53 15.19
CA ILE A 57 -19.10 0.80 16.62
C ILE A 57 -18.28 -0.20 17.43
N CYS A 58 -17.74 0.26 18.56
CA CYS A 58 -17.08 -0.61 19.53
C CYS A 58 -17.97 -0.86 20.74
N ALA A 59 -17.67 -1.91 21.53
CA ALA A 59 -18.36 -2.21 22.77
C ALA A 59 -18.25 -1.10 23.85
N GLY A 60 -17.41 -0.07 23.64
CA GLY A 60 -17.34 1.15 24.46
C GLY A 60 -18.31 2.25 24.03
N GLY A 61 -19.12 2.01 23.01
CA GLY A 61 -20.11 2.97 22.48
C GLY A 61 -19.53 4.04 21.55
N HIS A 62 -18.23 3.98 21.20
CA HIS A 62 -17.66 4.92 20.23
C HIS A 62 -18.07 4.52 18.82
N ALA A 63 -18.62 5.47 18.07
CA ALA A 63 -19.04 5.30 16.69
C ALA A 63 -18.05 5.98 15.72
N ILE A 64 -17.64 5.26 14.70
CA ILE A 64 -16.79 5.74 13.60
C ILE A 64 -17.64 5.77 12.34
N ASN A 65 -17.75 6.95 11.74
CA ASN A 65 -18.50 7.12 10.50
C ASN A 65 -17.73 6.51 9.32
N VAL A 66 -18.40 5.69 8.53
CA VAL A 66 -17.86 5.15 7.28
C VAL A 66 -18.22 6.11 6.14
N ASN A 67 -17.20 6.58 5.44
CA ASN A 67 -17.34 7.46 4.29
C ASN A 67 -18.09 6.75 3.15
N ARG A 68 -18.86 7.48 2.34
CA ARG A 68 -19.53 6.95 1.13
C ARG A 68 -18.55 6.35 0.12
N ARG A 69 -17.30 6.81 0.12
CA ARG A 69 -16.20 6.26 -0.70
C ARG A 69 -15.66 4.93 -0.18
N GLY A 70 -16.12 4.41 0.95
CA GLY A 70 -15.67 3.12 1.50
C GLY A 70 -14.32 3.20 2.22
N CYS A 71 -14.11 4.24 3.01
CA CYS A 71 -12.97 4.36 3.93
C CYS A 71 -13.39 4.91 5.28
N VAL A 72 -12.53 4.74 6.28
CA VAL A 72 -12.69 5.29 7.62
C VAL A 72 -11.56 6.27 7.93
N ASN A 73 -11.89 7.35 8.66
CA ASN A 73 -10.90 8.27 9.21
C ASN A 73 -10.76 8.00 10.70
N LEU A 74 -9.57 7.59 11.11
CA LEU A 74 -9.22 7.21 12.48
C LEU A 74 -8.23 8.18 13.13
N LEU A 75 -7.91 9.29 12.45
CA LEU A 75 -7.12 10.38 13.03
C LEU A 75 -7.96 11.20 13.99
N SER A 76 -7.37 11.61 15.11
CA SER A 76 -7.98 12.53 16.07
C SER A 76 -7.97 13.99 15.60
N ALA A 77 -7.04 14.34 14.70
CA ALA A 77 -6.92 15.65 14.09
C ALA A 77 -6.45 15.50 12.62
N GLN A 78 -6.73 16.48 11.80
CA GLN A 78 -6.22 16.49 10.43
C GLN A 78 -4.69 16.58 10.47
N ALA A 79 -4.03 15.69 9.75
CA ALA A 79 -2.58 15.76 9.58
C ALA A 79 -2.26 16.76 8.46
N ASP A 80 -1.27 17.60 8.71
CA ASP A 80 -0.66 18.40 7.66
C ASP A 80 0.38 17.55 6.92
N THR A 81 0.23 17.44 5.60
CA THR A 81 1.11 16.61 4.77
C THR A 81 1.32 17.28 3.41
N PHE A 82 2.53 17.16 2.88
CA PHE A 82 2.86 17.62 1.53
C PHE A 82 2.41 16.63 0.43
N TYR A 83 1.82 15.50 0.80
CA TYR A 83 1.26 14.53 -0.13
C TYR A 83 -0.15 14.96 -0.53
N ASP A 84 -0.26 15.60 -1.70
CA ASP A 84 -1.52 16.09 -2.25
C ASP A 84 -2.09 15.17 -3.36
N ALA A 85 -3.30 15.47 -3.80
CA ALA A 85 -3.98 14.71 -4.85
C ALA A 85 -3.21 14.73 -6.19
N ALA A 86 -2.48 15.80 -6.49
CA ALA A 86 -1.72 15.93 -7.73
C ALA A 86 -0.50 15.00 -7.74
N LEU A 87 0.17 14.86 -6.59
CA LEU A 87 1.26 13.91 -6.41
C LEU A 87 0.78 12.46 -6.63
N PHE A 88 -0.34 12.08 -6.00
CA PHE A 88 -0.89 10.72 -6.15
C PHE A 88 -1.41 10.46 -7.57
N ALA A 89 -1.99 11.45 -8.26
CA ALA A 89 -2.40 11.31 -9.65
C ALA A 89 -1.20 11.10 -10.60
N ALA A 90 -0.06 11.76 -10.36
CA ALA A 90 1.16 11.52 -11.10
C ALA A 90 1.72 10.11 -10.82
N ARG A 91 1.68 9.68 -9.56
CA ARG A 91 2.11 8.36 -9.12
C ARG A 91 1.27 7.25 -9.75
N GLU A 92 -0.05 7.43 -9.80
CA GLU A 92 -0.96 6.50 -10.47
C GLU A 92 -0.57 6.28 -11.95
N ARG A 93 -0.25 7.35 -12.70
CA ARG A 93 0.18 7.22 -14.10
C ARG A 93 1.49 6.46 -14.24
N VAL A 94 2.46 6.72 -13.37
CA VAL A 94 3.75 5.99 -13.36
C VAL A 94 3.54 4.51 -13.04
N PHE A 95 2.66 4.19 -12.10
CA PHE A 95 2.32 2.81 -11.75
C PHE A 95 1.52 2.12 -12.87
N ALA A 96 0.56 2.82 -13.48
CA ALA A 96 -0.19 2.31 -14.63
C ALA A 96 0.71 2.02 -15.84
N ALA A 97 1.81 2.76 -16.01
CA ALA A 97 2.83 2.50 -17.02
C ALA A 97 3.70 1.26 -16.71
N GLY A 98 3.50 0.60 -15.56
CA GLY A 98 4.21 -0.62 -15.17
C GLY A 98 5.63 -0.41 -14.62
N CYS A 99 6.05 0.83 -14.40
CA CYS A 99 7.43 1.13 -13.98
C CYS A 99 7.81 0.50 -12.62
N TYR A 100 6.83 0.23 -11.76
CA TYR A 100 7.03 -0.40 -10.45
C TYR A 100 6.51 -1.85 -10.39
N GLN A 101 6.07 -2.41 -11.53
CA GLN A 101 5.59 -3.79 -11.58
C GLN A 101 6.64 -4.80 -11.09
N PRO A 102 7.95 -4.70 -11.47
CA PRO A 102 8.98 -5.59 -10.96
C PRO A 102 9.12 -5.56 -9.42
N VAL A 103 8.81 -4.42 -8.79
CA VAL A 103 8.85 -4.30 -7.32
C VAL A 103 7.67 -5.05 -6.69
N ALA A 104 6.46 -4.93 -7.26
CA ALA A 104 5.31 -5.71 -6.80
C ALA A 104 5.54 -7.22 -6.98
N ASP A 105 6.16 -7.62 -8.09
CA ASP A 105 6.52 -9.01 -8.36
C ASP A 105 7.54 -9.55 -7.35
N ALA A 106 8.53 -8.74 -7.00
CA ALA A 106 9.52 -9.08 -5.97
C ALA A 106 8.89 -9.22 -4.58
N ILE A 107 7.97 -8.32 -4.21
CA ILE A 107 7.20 -8.42 -2.96
C ILE A 107 6.38 -9.72 -2.94
N ASP A 108 5.66 -10.00 -4.02
CA ASP A 108 4.83 -11.20 -4.14
C ASP A 108 5.65 -12.48 -3.99
N ALA A 109 6.82 -12.55 -4.65
CA ALA A 109 7.75 -13.68 -4.59
C ALA A 109 8.45 -13.87 -3.21
N LEU A 110 8.42 -12.86 -2.35
CA LEU A 110 8.92 -12.94 -0.97
C LEU A 110 7.87 -13.50 -0.02
N LEU A 111 6.59 -13.27 -0.28
CA LEU A 111 5.50 -13.73 0.59
C LEU A 111 5.27 -15.25 0.43
N PRO A 112 4.87 -15.95 1.51
CA PRO A 112 4.44 -17.35 1.41
C PRO A 112 3.26 -17.53 0.46
N ASP A 113 3.16 -18.70 -0.19
CA ASP A 113 2.06 -19.01 -1.13
C ASP A 113 0.69 -19.16 -0.44
N ALA A 114 0.67 -19.40 0.88
CA ALA A 114 -0.56 -19.51 1.65
C ALA A 114 -1.37 -18.19 1.65
N PRO A 115 -2.70 -18.24 1.85
CA PRO A 115 -3.52 -17.04 2.01
C PRO A 115 -2.98 -16.11 3.09
N GLN A 116 -2.97 -14.80 2.81
CA GLN A 116 -2.37 -13.79 3.66
C GLN A 116 -3.42 -12.83 4.23
N LYS A 117 -3.16 -12.32 5.44
CA LYS A 117 -3.73 -11.09 5.97
C LYS A 117 -2.67 -10.00 5.86
N LEU A 118 -2.81 -9.11 4.86
CA LEU A 118 -1.81 -8.10 4.51
C LEU A 118 -2.14 -6.74 5.12
N LEU A 119 -1.17 -6.09 5.74
CA LEU A 119 -1.23 -4.66 6.04
C LEU A 119 -0.26 -3.92 5.13
N ASP A 120 -0.75 -2.95 4.35
CA ASP A 120 0.09 -1.98 3.64
C ASP A 120 0.19 -0.70 4.47
N ALA A 121 1.34 -0.51 5.10
CA ALA A 121 1.61 0.57 6.05
C ALA A 121 2.22 1.78 5.33
N GLY A 122 1.45 2.86 5.21
CA GLY A 122 1.77 3.99 4.34
C GLY A 122 1.43 3.67 2.88
N CYS A 123 0.22 3.14 2.67
CA CYS A 123 -0.19 2.53 1.41
C CYS A 123 -0.35 3.52 0.25
N GLY A 124 -0.36 4.83 0.52
CA GLY A 124 -0.66 5.82 -0.51
C GLY A 124 -2.02 5.54 -1.16
N GLU A 125 -2.05 5.53 -2.50
CA GLU A 125 -3.23 5.22 -3.31
C GLU A 125 -3.54 3.71 -3.41
N GLY A 126 -2.86 2.85 -2.63
CA GLY A 126 -3.18 1.44 -2.46
C GLY A 126 -2.75 0.53 -3.60
N TRP A 127 -1.89 0.99 -4.51
CA TRP A 127 -1.52 0.25 -5.71
C TRP A 127 -0.83 -1.09 -5.39
N TYR A 128 0.14 -1.12 -4.47
CA TYR A 128 0.85 -2.37 -4.10
C TYR A 128 -0.10 -3.39 -3.47
N LEU A 129 -0.93 -2.96 -2.53
CA LEU A 129 -1.90 -3.85 -1.91
C LEU A 129 -2.88 -4.42 -2.95
N ASN A 130 -3.36 -3.58 -3.88
CA ASN A 130 -4.22 -4.02 -4.98
C ASN A 130 -3.50 -5.03 -5.89
N ALA A 131 -2.26 -4.78 -6.28
CA ALA A 131 -1.49 -5.67 -7.14
C ALA A 131 -1.34 -7.08 -6.51
N LEU A 132 -1.13 -7.14 -5.19
CA LEU A 132 -1.01 -8.39 -4.46
C LEU A 132 -2.36 -9.11 -4.29
N LEU A 133 -3.42 -8.40 -3.85
CA LEU A 133 -4.73 -9.01 -3.60
C LEU A 133 -5.43 -9.46 -4.90
N THR A 134 -5.14 -8.84 -6.04
CA THR A 134 -5.64 -9.28 -7.34
C THR A 134 -5.06 -10.64 -7.75
N ARG A 135 -3.83 -10.95 -7.36
CA ARG A 135 -3.17 -12.24 -7.62
C ARG A 135 -3.50 -13.28 -6.56
N ARG A 136 -3.61 -12.85 -5.30
CA ARG A 136 -3.83 -13.68 -4.12
C ARG A 136 -5.30 -13.58 -3.68
N THR A 137 -6.20 -14.17 -4.48
CA THR A 137 -7.65 -14.01 -4.33
C THR A 137 -8.22 -14.51 -3.01
N ASP A 138 -7.50 -15.40 -2.32
CA ASP A 138 -7.86 -15.92 -1.00
C ASP A 138 -7.25 -15.11 0.16
N SER A 139 -6.53 -14.03 -0.17
CA SER A 139 -5.94 -13.13 0.80
C SER A 139 -6.83 -11.93 1.05
N ILE A 140 -6.70 -11.34 2.21
CA ILE A 140 -7.41 -10.12 2.61
C ILE A 140 -6.41 -9.05 3.04
N GLY A 141 -6.82 -7.78 2.99
CA GLY A 141 -5.88 -6.71 3.30
C GLY A 141 -6.50 -5.47 3.93
N ALA A 142 -5.60 -4.68 4.50
CA ALA A 142 -5.87 -3.32 4.94
C ALA A 142 -4.76 -2.39 4.45
N GLY A 143 -5.15 -1.19 4.00
CA GLY A 143 -4.23 -0.09 3.70
C GLY A 143 -4.47 1.06 4.66
N ILE A 144 -3.38 1.62 5.17
CA ILE A 144 -3.41 2.77 6.06
C ILE A 144 -2.42 3.84 5.58
N ASP A 145 -2.88 5.07 5.50
CA ASP A 145 -2.05 6.22 5.19
C ASP A 145 -2.52 7.44 5.98
N ILE A 146 -1.61 8.36 6.27
CA ILE A 146 -1.93 9.62 6.95
C ILE A 146 -2.63 10.61 6.01
N SER A 147 -2.39 10.50 4.70
CA SER A 147 -3.00 11.33 3.68
C SER A 147 -4.43 10.89 3.39
N ARG A 148 -5.39 11.78 3.65
CA ARG A 148 -6.79 11.56 3.29
C ARG A 148 -6.96 11.42 1.77
N ASP A 149 -6.24 12.21 0.99
CA ASP A 149 -6.34 12.21 -0.48
C ASP A 149 -5.84 10.90 -1.08
N ALA A 150 -4.75 10.35 -0.52
CA ALA A 150 -4.26 9.02 -0.86
C ALA A 150 -5.33 7.94 -0.63
N ILE A 151 -5.90 7.90 0.58
CA ILE A 151 -6.91 6.89 0.93
C ILE A 151 -8.17 7.05 0.10
N LEU A 152 -8.59 8.28 -0.26
CA LEU A 152 -9.72 8.47 -1.17
C LEU A 152 -9.45 7.88 -2.55
N GLN A 153 -8.22 7.95 -3.07
CA GLN A 153 -7.82 7.28 -4.32
C GLN A 153 -7.71 5.77 -4.13
N ALA A 154 -7.16 5.30 -3.00
CA ALA A 154 -7.10 3.87 -2.69
C ALA A 154 -8.48 3.18 -2.75
N THR A 155 -9.57 3.91 -2.42
CA THR A 155 -10.94 3.37 -2.54
C THR A 155 -11.39 3.14 -3.99
N ASP A 156 -10.65 3.61 -4.98
CA ASP A 156 -10.91 3.35 -6.40
C ASP A 156 -10.24 2.07 -6.89
N GLN A 157 -9.33 1.49 -6.10
CA GLN A 157 -8.73 0.20 -6.41
C GLN A 157 -9.80 -0.91 -6.46
N PRO A 158 -9.71 -1.85 -7.42
CA PRO A 158 -10.70 -2.91 -7.59
C PRO A 158 -10.70 -3.94 -6.46
N CYS A 159 -9.57 -4.13 -5.75
CA CYS A 159 -9.48 -5.09 -4.66
C CYS A 159 -10.39 -4.72 -3.47
N GLN A 160 -10.77 -5.76 -2.72
CA GLN A 160 -11.45 -5.57 -1.44
C GLN A 160 -10.42 -5.43 -0.32
N ALA A 161 -10.41 -4.27 0.32
CA ALA A 161 -9.53 -4.01 1.45
C ALA A 161 -10.16 -3.03 2.45
N VAL A 162 -9.64 -3.02 3.68
CA VAL A 162 -9.98 -2.00 4.69
C VAL A 162 -9.11 -0.78 4.45
N TRP A 163 -9.69 0.32 3.98
CA TRP A 163 -8.98 1.57 3.73
C TRP A 163 -9.14 2.55 4.89
N CYS A 164 -8.01 2.93 5.52
CA CYS A 164 -7.98 3.76 6.72
C CYS A 164 -7.13 5.01 6.54
N VAL A 165 -7.67 6.19 6.86
CA VAL A 165 -6.85 7.35 7.18
C VAL A 165 -6.39 7.20 8.62
N GLY A 166 -5.08 7.10 8.86
CA GLY A 166 -4.55 6.83 10.20
C GLY A 166 -3.03 7.08 10.30
N ASP A 167 -2.54 6.99 11.52
CA ASP A 167 -1.14 7.26 11.86
C ASP A 167 -0.42 5.95 12.16
N LEU A 168 0.72 5.72 11.51
CA LEU A 168 1.59 4.56 11.72
C LEU A 168 2.18 4.51 13.13
N ARG A 169 2.18 5.64 13.84
CA ARG A 169 2.63 5.68 15.25
C ARG A 169 1.69 4.93 16.19
N ARG A 170 0.43 4.71 15.77
CA ARG A 170 -0.58 3.99 16.54
C ARG A 170 -1.57 3.31 15.62
N LEU A 171 -1.19 2.15 15.13
CA LEU A 171 -2.02 1.39 14.19
C LEU A 171 -3.36 0.99 14.81
N PRO A 172 -4.48 1.21 14.10
CA PRO A 172 -5.82 0.92 14.59
C PRO A 172 -6.20 -0.55 14.37
N PHE A 173 -5.26 -1.46 14.59
CA PHE A 173 -5.45 -2.89 14.45
C PHE A 173 -5.08 -3.61 15.73
N ALA A 174 -5.77 -4.71 16.01
CA ALA A 174 -5.51 -5.57 17.15
C ALA A 174 -4.15 -6.28 17.01
N ASP A 175 -3.60 -6.72 18.13
CA ASP A 175 -2.38 -7.50 18.18
C ASP A 175 -2.55 -8.78 17.37
N GLY A 176 -1.52 -9.18 16.63
CA GLY A 176 -1.51 -10.43 15.89
C GLY A 176 -2.51 -10.53 14.72
N THR A 177 -3.03 -9.41 14.22
CA THR A 177 -4.04 -9.41 13.15
C THR A 177 -3.48 -9.89 11.80
N PHE A 178 -2.25 -9.51 11.46
CA PHE A 178 -1.69 -9.69 10.11
C PHE A 178 -0.66 -10.79 10.03
N SER A 179 -0.65 -11.52 8.92
CA SER A 179 0.43 -12.45 8.60
C SER A 179 1.61 -11.77 7.92
N ALA A 180 1.38 -10.62 7.25
CA ALA A 180 2.45 -9.81 6.69
C ALA A 180 2.13 -8.31 6.77
N VAL A 181 3.17 -7.51 7.04
CA VAL A 181 3.17 -6.05 6.93
C VAL A 181 4.06 -5.67 5.76
N LEU A 182 3.53 -4.86 4.85
CA LEU A 182 4.27 -4.21 3.78
C LEU A 182 4.63 -2.79 4.25
N ASP A 183 5.88 -2.44 4.12
CA ASP A 183 6.42 -1.09 4.42
C ASP A 183 7.24 -0.66 3.20
N VAL A 184 6.55 -0.02 2.23
CA VAL A 184 7.12 0.31 0.92
C VAL A 184 7.43 1.79 0.86
N LEU A 185 8.73 2.14 0.91
CA LEU A 185 9.21 3.52 0.81
C LEU A 185 8.60 4.47 1.85
N THR A 186 8.25 3.95 3.03
CA THR A 186 7.63 4.70 4.12
C THR A 186 8.45 4.61 5.41
N PRO A 187 8.35 5.58 6.33
CA PRO A 187 8.99 5.47 7.65
C PRO A 187 8.39 4.33 8.46
N ALA A 188 9.27 3.46 8.99
CA ALA A 188 8.88 2.30 9.76
C ALA A 188 8.57 2.62 11.23
N ASN A 189 7.51 2.03 11.78
CA ASN A 189 7.31 1.89 13.21
C ASN A 189 7.38 0.40 13.59
N TYR A 190 8.58 -0.09 13.83
CA TYR A 190 8.83 -1.51 14.06
C TYR A 190 8.10 -2.08 15.28
N ASP A 191 7.85 -1.28 16.32
CA ASP A 191 7.12 -1.74 17.51
C ASP A 191 5.63 -1.99 17.19
N GLU A 192 4.99 -1.08 16.46
CA GLU A 192 3.62 -1.27 16.00
C GLU A 192 3.51 -2.38 14.94
N PHE A 193 4.50 -2.50 14.04
CA PHE A 193 4.53 -3.59 13.07
C PHE A 193 4.64 -4.96 13.75
N ARG A 194 5.55 -5.07 14.75
CA ARG A 194 5.66 -6.28 15.57
C ARG A 194 4.36 -6.61 16.30
N ARG A 195 3.71 -5.60 16.89
CA ARG A 195 2.47 -5.77 17.65
C ARG A 195 1.33 -6.33 16.79
N VAL A 196 1.15 -5.79 15.59
CA VAL A 196 0.03 -6.20 14.71
C VAL A 196 0.29 -7.47 13.92
N LEU A 197 1.53 -7.92 13.83
CA LEU A 197 1.90 -9.19 13.22
C LEU A 197 1.57 -10.37 14.13
N SER A 198 1.06 -11.45 13.52
CA SER A 198 0.92 -12.76 14.18
C SER A 198 2.30 -13.31 14.58
N PRO A 199 2.38 -14.32 15.46
CA PRO A 199 3.66 -14.88 15.94
C PRO A 199 4.61 -15.30 14.82
N ASP A 200 4.06 -15.82 13.71
CA ASP A 200 4.84 -16.20 12.51
C ASP A 200 4.78 -15.16 11.40
N GLY A 201 4.22 -14.00 11.69
CA GLY A 201 4.06 -12.91 10.72
C GLY A 201 5.38 -12.31 10.28
N MET A 202 5.40 -11.74 9.09
CA MET A 202 6.59 -11.24 8.43
C MET A 202 6.45 -9.76 8.03
N LEU A 203 7.57 -9.06 8.05
CA LEU A 203 7.69 -7.72 7.50
C LEU A 203 8.34 -7.78 6.12
N VAL A 204 7.72 -7.18 5.12
CA VAL A 204 8.37 -6.87 3.84
C VAL A 204 8.71 -5.38 3.83
N LYS A 205 10.00 -5.06 3.97
CA LYS A 205 10.52 -3.69 3.88
C LYS A 205 11.07 -3.44 2.49
N VAL A 206 10.58 -2.38 1.82
CA VAL A 206 11.14 -1.89 0.56
C VAL A 206 11.78 -0.53 0.78
N TYR A 207 13.05 -0.40 0.37
CA TYR A 207 13.84 0.82 0.57
C TYR A 207 14.77 1.10 -0.61
N PRO A 208 15.19 2.37 -0.82
CA PRO A 208 16.01 2.77 -1.94
C PRO A 208 17.40 2.12 -1.95
N GLY A 209 17.81 1.67 -3.13
CA GLY A 209 19.21 1.42 -3.46
C GLY A 209 19.93 2.70 -3.89
N GLN A 210 21.23 2.60 -4.14
CA GLN A 210 22.10 3.74 -4.43
C GLN A 210 21.64 4.53 -5.66
N ASP A 211 21.14 3.83 -6.68
CA ASP A 211 20.77 4.41 -7.96
C ASP A 211 19.27 4.79 -8.06
N TYR A 212 18.51 4.67 -6.99
CA TYR A 212 17.08 4.99 -7.02
C TYR A 212 16.83 6.43 -7.46
N LEU A 213 16.11 6.60 -8.59
CA LEU A 213 15.80 7.90 -9.23
C LEU A 213 17.07 8.77 -9.44
N ARG A 214 18.20 8.15 -9.78
CA ARG A 214 19.50 8.86 -9.95
C ARG A 214 19.43 9.98 -10.97
N GLU A 215 18.62 9.85 -12.02
CA GLU A 215 18.46 10.85 -13.07
C GLU A 215 17.78 12.12 -12.53
N ILE A 216 16.73 11.96 -11.72
CA ILE A 216 16.04 13.07 -11.04
C ILE A 216 16.97 13.73 -10.03
N ARG A 217 17.71 12.93 -9.25
CA ARG A 217 18.66 13.45 -8.27
C ARG A 217 19.81 14.21 -8.95
N ALA A 218 20.34 13.67 -10.06
CA ALA A 218 21.35 14.35 -10.85
C ALA A 218 20.83 15.69 -11.42
N ALA A 219 19.62 15.71 -11.95
CA ALA A 219 18.99 16.93 -12.44
C ALA A 219 18.80 18.00 -11.35
N ARG A 220 18.71 17.60 -10.08
CA ARG A 220 18.66 18.46 -8.88
C ARG A 220 20.04 18.77 -8.27
N GLY A 221 21.11 18.15 -8.73
CA GLY A 221 22.43 18.25 -8.09
C GLY A 221 22.52 17.55 -6.73
N MET A 222 21.65 16.56 -6.47
CA MET A 222 21.65 15.78 -5.23
C MET A 222 22.67 14.63 -5.31
N SER A 223 23.29 14.29 -4.17
CA SER A 223 24.17 13.12 -4.04
C SER A 223 23.41 11.78 -4.20
N ALA A 224 24.15 10.71 -4.46
CA ALA A 224 23.61 9.35 -4.39
C ALA A 224 23.08 9.02 -2.99
N TYR A 225 22.17 8.05 -2.89
CA TYR A 225 21.79 7.49 -1.59
C TYR A 225 22.99 6.82 -0.93
N GLU A 226 23.13 7.02 0.37
CA GLU A 226 24.11 6.25 1.13
C GLU A 226 23.57 4.85 1.38
N GLU A 227 24.21 3.85 0.79
CA GLU A 227 23.86 2.45 1.01
C GLU A 227 24.19 2.02 2.45
N GLY A 228 23.39 1.10 2.97
CA GLY A 228 23.67 0.38 4.20
C GLY A 228 23.05 0.94 5.47
N GLN A 229 22.66 2.22 5.53
CA GLN A 229 22.06 2.78 6.76
C GLN A 229 20.72 2.13 7.10
N VAL A 230 19.83 2.00 6.10
CA VAL A 230 18.51 1.36 6.27
C VAL A 230 18.70 -0.13 6.55
N ASP A 231 19.60 -0.79 5.85
CA ASP A 231 19.89 -2.21 6.01
C ASP A 231 20.45 -2.51 7.42
N ALA A 232 21.40 -1.71 7.89
CA ALA A 232 21.98 -1.85 9.23
C ALA A 232 20.91 -1.67 10.33
N TYR A 233 20.08 -0.63 10.21
CA TYR A 233 18.99 -0.39 11.16
C TYR A 233 17.92 -1.48 11.12
N LEU A 234 17.56 -1.97 9.92
CA LEU A 234 16.62 -3.07 9.76
C LEU A 234 17.13 -4.35 10.44
N ARG A 235 18.44 -4.69 10.27
CA ARG A 235 19.08 -5.86 10.89
C ARG A 235 19.15 -5.77 12.42
N GLU A 236 19.20 -4.56 12.96
CA GLU A 236 19.09 -4.32 14.41
C GLU A 236 17.70 -4.68 14.94
N LYS A 237 16.64 -4.33 14.20
CA LYS A 237 15.22 -4.49 14.61
C LYS A 237 14.63 -5.86 14.28
N ALA A 238 15.08 -6.49 13.19
CA ALA A 238 14.51 -7.74 12.71
C ALA A 238 15.57 -8.66 12.09
N GLN A 239 15.29 -9.94 12.03
CA GLN A 239 16.11 -10.92 11.35
C GLN A 239 15.76 -10.93 9.85
N LEU A 240 16.74 -10.69 9.00
CA LEU A 240 16.58 -10.83 7.55
C LEU A 240 16.42 -12.31 7.19
N VAL A 241 15.35 -12.65 6.49
CA VAL A 241 15.07 -14.00 5.98
C VAL A 241 15.51 -14.12 4.51
N LYS A 242 15.11 -13.16 3.68
CA LYS A 242 15.42 -13.13 2.26
C LYS A 242 15.43 -11.68 1.77
N ALA A 243 16.23 -11.38 0.77
CA ALA A 243 16.21 -10.08 0.11
C ALA A 243 16.33 -10.24 -1.42
N VAL A 244 15.70 -9.32 -2.13
CA VAL A 244 15.77 -9.19 -3.60
C VAL A 244 16.06 -7.73 -3.92
N ARG A 245 16.96 -7.46 -4.86
CA ARG A 245 17.15 -6.13 -5.44
C ARG A 245 16.46 -6.07 -6.78
N VAL A 246 15.62 -5.06 -6.95
CA VAL A 246 15.04 -4.66 -8.25
C VAL A 246 15.86 -3.47 -8.74
N HIS A 247 16.57 -3.65 -9.84
CA HIS A 247 17.39 -2.60 -10.45
C HIS A 247 17.10 -2.55 -11.94
N GLU A 248 16.23 -1.61 -12.33
CA GLU A 248 15.76 -1.44 -13.70
C GLU A 248 16.00 0.00 -14.16
N THR A 249 16.61 0.15 -15.34
CA THR A 249 16.69 1.46 -16.03
C THR A 249 15.68 1.45 -17.17
N LEU A 250 14.62 2.20 -17.01
CA LEU A 250 13.47 2.20 -17.90
C LEU A 250 13.50 3.38 -18.84
N PRO A 251 13.27 3.19 -20.16
CA PRO A 251 13.02 4.29 -21.05
C PRO A 251 11.68 4.94 -20.70
N VAL A 252 11.66 6.25 -20.58
CA VAL A 252 10.44 6.98 -20.24
C VAL A 252 10.16 8.10 -21.25
N PRO A 253 8.91 8.23 -21.74
CA PRO A 253 8.53 9.38 -22.55
C PRO A 253 8.51 10.67 -21.70
N PRO A 254 8.61 11.86 -22.33
CA PRO A 254 8.66 13.14 -21.61
C PRO A 254 7.52 13.35 -20.62
N GLU A 255 6.30 12.92 -20.96
CA GLU A 255 5.13 13.04 -20.09
C GLU A 255 5.31 12.23 -18.81
N LEU A 256 5.81 11.02 -18.93
CA LEU A 256 6.05 10.14 -17.79
C LEU A 256 7.22 10.63 -16.92
N TRP A 257 8.25 11.23 -17.53
CA TRP A 257 9.31 11.93 -16.79
C TRP A 257 8.73 13.02 -15.89
N GLY A 258 7.83 13.85 -16.42
CA GLY A 258 7.13 14.86 -15.63
C GLY A 258 6.34 14.29 -14.46
N ASP A 259 5.75 13.12 -14.64
CA ASP A 259 5.04 12.41 -13.56
C ASP A 259 6.01 11.86 -12.51
N PHE A 260 7.15 11.30 -12.89
CA PHE A 260 8.21 10.92 -11.94
C PHE A 260 8.71 12.11 -11.13
N VAL A 261 8.89 13.27 -11.74
CA VAL A 261 9.28 14.51 -11.04
C VAL A 261 8.23 14.92 -10.01
N ARG A 262 6.94 14.81 -10.33
CA ARG A 262 5.84 15.24 -9.46
C ARG A 262 5.51 14.24 -8.35
N MET A 263 5.64 12.93 -8.61
CA MET A 263 5.26 11.87 -7.67
C MET A 263 6.25 11.66 -6.53
N THR A 264 7.52 12.08 -6.73
CA THR A 264 8.56 11.75 -5.76
C THR A 264 8.63 12.75 -4.60
N PRO A 265 8.70 12.28 -3.34
CA PRO A 265 8.92 13.16 -2.20
C PRO A 265 10.29 13.85 -2.22
N LEU A 266 11.24 13.44 -3.07
CA LEU A 266 12.50 14.13 -3.26
C LEU A 266 12.34 15.62 -3.67
N ASN A 267 11.21 15.96 -4.27
CA ASN A 267 10.90 17.28 -4.80
C ASN A 267 9.89 18.06 -3.95
N HIS A 268 9.65 17.63 -2.68
CA HIS A 268 8.66 18.28 -1.81
C HIS A 268 8.97 19.75 -1.50
N ASP A 269 10.25 20.12 -1.48
CA ASP A 269 10.77 21.46 -1.23
C ASP A 269 10.72 22.38 -2.45
N LEU A 270 10.44 21.85 -3.65
CA LEU A 270 10.33 22.63 -4.87
C LEU A 270 8.94 23.26 -5.01
N SER A 271 8.91 24.52 -5.45
CA SER A 271 7.69 25.18 -5.93
C SER A 271 7.12 24.51 -7.19
N ALA A 272 5.87 24.78 -7.52
CA ALA A 272 5.23 24.26 -8.74
C ALA A 272 6.03 24.66 -10.01
N ALA A 273 6.50 25.89 -10.08
CA ALA A 273 7.29 26.39 -11.23
C ALA A 273 8.65 25.66 -11.37
N GLU A 274 9.31 25.35 -10.25
CA GLU A 274 10.56 24.57 -10.25
C GLU A 274 10.34 23.12 -10.66
N LYS A 275 9.25 22.50 -10.20
CA LYS A 275 8.84 21.16 -10.64
C LYS A 275 8.54 21.14 -12.14
N ASP A 276 7.86 22.14 -12.66
CA ASP A 276 7.57 22.26 -14.10
C ASP A 276 8.84 22.47 -14.93
N ALA A 277 9.77 23.30 -14.46
CA ALA A 277 11.07 23.48 -15.09
C ALA A 277 11.91 22.20 -15.09
N LEU A 278 11.88 21.43 -13.98
CA LEU A 278 12.54 20.13 -13.91
C LEU A 278 11.88 19.09 -14.83
N ALA A 279 10.56 19.10 -14.94
CA ALA A 279 9.81 18.21 -15.82
C ALA A 279 10.11 18.47 -17.31
N GLN A 280 10.49 19.71 -17.70
CA GLN A 280 10.89 20.05 -19.05
C GLN A 280 12.31 19.57 -19.42
N ARG A 281 13.13 19.19 -18.45
CA ARG A 281 14.48 18.62 -18.64
C ARG A 281 14.46 17.14 -18.97
N ALA A 282 13.40 16.65 -19.59
CA ALA A 282 13.17 15.22 -19.81
C ALA A 282 14.46 14.45 -20.09
N ASP A 283 14.75 13.49 -19.20
CA ASP A 283 15.71 12.45 -19.48
C ASP A 283 14.99 11.31 -20.24
N ALA A 284 15.74 10.55 -21.02
CA ALA A 284 15.17 9.44 -21.76
C ALA A 284 14.95 8.19 -20.86
N HIS A 285 15.47 8.18 -19.64
CA HIS A 285 15.48 7.03 -18.75
C HIS A 285 15.23 7.43 -17.30
N VAL A 286 14.66 6.49 -16.53
CA VAL A 286 14.54 6.56 -15.06
C VAL A 286 15.00 5.23 -14.48
N THR A 287 15.83 5.29 -13.43
CA THR A 287 16.30 4.10 -12.73
C THR A 287 15.44 3.85 -11.48
N VAL A 288 14.79 2.69 -11.45
CA VAL A 288 14.13 2.14 -10.26
C VAL A 288 15.11 1.14 -9.64
N ASP A 289 15.70 1.51 -8.51
CA ASP A 289 16.65 0.70 -7.75
C ASP A 289 16.19 0.56 -6.33
N LEU A 290 15.57 -0.57 -6.02
CA LEU A 290 14.94 -0.83 -4.72
C LEU A 290 15.35 -2.19 -4.16
N HIS A 291 15.57 -2.23 -2.86
CA HIS A 291 15.74 -3.47 -2.11
C HIS A 291 14.40 -3.86 -1.49
N ALA A 292 13.96 -5.10 -1.70
CA ALA A 292 12.85 -5.71 -1.00
C ALA A 292 13.39 -6.78 -0.04
N ALA A 293 13.14 -6.61 1.25
CA ALA A 293 13.66 -7.48 2.31
C ALA A 293 12.50 -8.10 3.10
N LEU A 294 12.45 -9.44 3.14
CA LEU A 294 11.57 -10.20 4.01
C LEU A 294 12.26 -10.41 5.35
N CYS A 295 11.60 -9.98 6.42
CA CYS A 295 12.15 -10.02 7.77
C CYS A 295 11.18 -10.66 8.75
N LYS A 296 11.72 -11.28 9.81
CA LYS A 296 10.96 -11.79 10.96
C LYS A 296 11.42 -11.05 12.22
N PHE A 297 10.49 -10.60 13.04
CA PHE A 297 10.83 -10.06 14.35
C PHE A 297 11.30 -11.18 15.30
N ARG A 298 12.26 -10.84 16.17
CA ARG A 298 12.78 -11.76 17.19
C ARG A 298 11.87 -11.78 18.41
#